data_27554d459a064724906fc83f57ea0561
#
_entry.id   27554d459a064724906fc83f57ea0561
#
_cell.length_a   1.000
_cell.length_b   1.000
_cell.length_c   1.000
_cell.angle_alpha   90.00
_cell.angle_beta   90.00
_cell.angle_gamma   90.00
#
_symmetry.space_group_name_H-M   'P 1'
#
loop_
_entity.id
_entity.type
_entity.pdbx_description
1 polymer ?
#
loop_
_entity_poly.entity_id
_entity_poly.type
_entity_poly.pdbx_seq_one_letter_code
_entity_poly.pdbx_strand_id
1 'polypeptide(L)'
;MSRSTKFTTVSTARRLLSSMEIAINNMIEEIKKPVDPEAGGSARKAELQSIKQTAVDCKELLIERQRLEQMVKELQANGEIEQDKDYSGGFAEKFSK
;
A
#
# COMPACT_ATOMS: atom_id res chain seq x y z
N MET A 1 16.68 4.00 20.91
CA MET A 1 16.42 4.00 20.43
C MET A 1 16.01 4.54 20.04
N SER A 2 16.10 4.68 20.18
CA SER A 2 15.62 5.04 19.66
C SER A 2 15.36 5.24 19.03
N ARG A 3 15.42 5.01 18.94
CA ARG A 3 15.21 5.01 18.23
C ARG A 3 14.71 5.36 17.53
N SER A 4 14.80 5.45 17.54
CA SER A 4 14.55 5.70 16.92
C SER A 4 13.87 5.71 16.36
N THR A 5 13.89 5.17 16.49
CA THR A 5 13.25 5.09 15.75
C THR A 5 12.22 5.74 15.71
N LYS A 6 12.42 6.28 15.19
CA LYS A 6 11.46 7.10 15.06
C LYS A 6 10.43 6.62 14.26
N PHE A 7 9.29 6.43 14.81
CA PHE A 7 8.15 6.03 14.06
C PHE A 7 7.41 7.31 13.77
N THR A 8 7.29 7.67 12.53
CA THR A 8 6.43 8.78 12.18
C THR A 8 5.39 8.24 11.22
N THR A 9 4.25 8.88 11.21
CA THR A 9 3.16 8.46 10.35
C THR A 9 3.57 8.51 8.88
N VAL A 10 4.21 9.57 8.48
CA VAL A 10 4.61 9.66 7.09
C VAL A 10 5.72 8.70 6.71
N SER A 11 6.70 8.51 7.57
CA SER A 11 7.76 7.60 7.21
C SER A 11 7.22 6.17 7.11
N THR A 12 6.29 5.81 7.99
CA THR A 12 5.68 4.50 7.94
C THR A 12 4.80 4.38 6.70
N ALA A 13 4.05 5.42 6.40
CA ALA A 13 3.19 5.41 5.22
C ALA A 13 4.03 5.30 3.94
N ARG A 14 5.17 5.94 3.90
CA ARG A 14 6.03 5.84 2.72
C ARG A 14 6.59 4.44 2.55
N ARG A 15 6.94 3.79 3.65
CA ARG A 15 7.40 2.42 3.57
C ARG A 15 6.28 1.51 3.10
N LEU A 16 5.07 1.78 3.56
CA LEU A 16 3.92 1.01 3.13
C LEU A 16 3.65 1.25 1.65
N LEU A 17 3.76 2.50 1.19
CA LEU A 17 3.57 2.81 -0.23
C LEU A 17 4.57 2.04 -1.09
N SER A 18 5.82 1.98 -0.66
CA SER A 18 6.82 1.23 -1.40
C SER A 18 6.50 -0.26 -1.43
N SER A 19 6.06 -0.79 -0.30
CA SER A 19 5.72 -2.20 -0.23
C SER A 19 4.52 -2.52 -1.10
N MET A 20 3.55 -1.61 -1.14
CA MET A 20 2.38 -1.80 -1.97
C MET A 20 2.77 -1.77 -3.45
N GLU A 21 3.71 -0.92 -3.80
CA GLU A 21 4.16 -0.86 -5.18
C GLU A 21 4.83 -2.17 -5.60
N ILE A 22 5.65 -2.73 -4.73
CA ILE A 22 6.28 -4.00 -5.00
C ILE A 22 5.21 -5.10 -5.16
N ALA A 23 4.22 -5.10 -4.28
CA ALA A 23 3.15 -6.08 -4.34
C ALA A 23 2.35 -5.94 -5.63
N ILE A 24 2.05 -4.71 -6.03
CA ILE A 24 1.33 -4.47 -7.27
C ILE A 24 2.12 -4.98 -8.46
N ASN A 25 3.42 -4.72 -8.49
CA ASN A 25 4.25 -5.20 -9.59
C ASN A 25 4.32 -6.73 -9.61
N ASN A 26 4.37 -7.35 -8.46
CA ASN A 26 4.37 -8.80 -8.39
C ASN A 26 3.05 -9.37 -8.91
N MET A 27 1.94 -8.72 -8.59
CA MET A 27 0.65 -9.15 -9.07
C MET A 27 0.53 -8.99 -10.58
N ILE A 28 1.08 -7.91 -11.11
CA ILE A 28 1.07 -7.70 -12.55
C ILE A 28 1.83 -8.81 -13.25
N GLU A 29 2.97 -9.22 -12.69
CA GLU A 29 3.74 -10.30 -13.29
C GLU A 29 2.97 -11.62 -13.22
N GLU A 30 2.25 -11.81 -12.14
CA GLU A 30 1.46 -13.01 -11.99
C GLU A 30 0.33 -13.06 -13.01
N ILE A 31 -0.33 -11.92 -13.24
CA ILE A 31 -1.41 -11.82 -14.20
C ILE A 31 -0.92 -12.09 -15.62
N LYS A 32 0.32 -11.73 -15.91
CA LYS A 32 0.87 -11.90 -17.24
C LYS A 32 1.28 -13.32 -17.57
N LYS A 33 1.35 -14.19 -16.60
CA LYS A 33 1.78 -15.56 -16.86
C LYS A 33 0.80 -16.25 -17.78
N PRO A 34 1.31 -16.97 -18.75
CA PRO A 34 0.41 -17.65 -19.68
C PRO A 34 -0.30 -18.81 -18.99
N VAL A 35 -1.53 -19.03 -19.40
CA VAL A 35 -2.28 -20.17 -18.92
C VAL A 35 -1.76 -21.39 -19.67
N ASP A 36 -1.58 -22.48 -18.95
CA ASP A 36 -1.08 -23.72 -19.55
C ASP A 36 -2.07 -24.24 -20.60
N PRO A 37 -1.70 -24.28 -21.85
CA PRO A 37 -2.63 -24.70 -22.89
C PRO A 37 -2.98 -26.19 -22.82
N GLU A 38 -2.16 -26.95 -22.06
CA GLU A 38 -2.41 -28.36 -21.93
C GLU A 38 -3.29 -28.69 -20.74
N ALA A 39 -3.62 -27.69 -19.94
CA ALA A 39 -4.41 -27.96 -18.75
C ALA A 39 -5.80 -28.41 -19.12
N GLY A 40 -6.32 -29.35 -18.39
CA GLY A 40 -7.68 -29.82 -18.60
C GLY A 40 -8.67 -28.71 -18.19
N GLY A 41 -9.93 -28.95 -18.51
CA GLY A 41 -10.96 -27.96 -18.34
C GLY A 41 -11.05 -27.35 -16.96
N SER A 42 -11.09 -28.18 -15.92
CA SER A 42 -11.25 -27.62 -14.59
C SER A 42 -9.98 -26.95 -14.10
N ALA A 43 -8.80 -27.48 -14.46
CA ALA A 43 -7.55 -26.83 -14.08
C ALA A 43 -7.41 -25.48 -14.77
N ARG A 44 -7.79 -25.41 -16.04
CA ARG A 44 -7.73 -24.18 -16.78
C ARG A 44 -8.66 -23.15 -16.20
N LYS A 45 -9.86 -23.58 -15.83
CA LYS A 45 -10.82 -22.69 -15.24
C LYS A 45 -10.31 -22.14 -13.91
N ALA A 46 -9.70 -23.00 -13.10
CA ALA A 46 -9.16 -22.57 -11.83
C ALA A 46 -8.05 -21.56 -12.03
N GLU A 47 -7.22 -21.76 -13.03
CA GLU A 47 -6.14 -20.85 -13.34
C GLU A 47 -6.69 -19.48 -13.77
N LEU A 48 -7.70 -19.48 -14.61
CA LEU A 48 -8.30 -18.24 -15.07
C LEU A 48 -8.99 -17.49 -13.93
N GLN A 49 -9.60 -18.23 -13.03
CA GLN A 49 -10.23 -17.63 -11.86
C GLN A 49 -9.18 -17.01 -10.96
N SER A 50 -8.05 -17.67 -10.79
CA SER A 50 -6.98 -17.17 -9.97
C SER A 50 -6.41 -15.86 -10.55
N ILE A 51 -6.25 -15.84 -11.87
CA ILE A 51 -5.76 -14.62 -12.54
C ILE A 51 -6.74 -13.49 -12.36
N LYS A 52 -8.02 -13.79 -12.50
CA LYS A 52 -9.04 -12.77 -12.34
C LYS A 52 -9.03 -12.23 -10.93
N GLN A 53 -8.91 -13.10 -9.94
CA GLN A 53 -8.90 -12.66 -8.55
C GLN A 53 -7.66 -11.79 -8.28
N THR A 54 -6.52 -12.18 -8.81
CA THR A 54 -5.30 -11.40 -8.65
C THR A 54 -5.47 -10.01 -9.28
N ALA A 55 -6.14 -9.94 -10.43
CA ALA A 55 -6.36 -8.67 -11.09
C ALA A 55 -7.26 -7.76 -10.26
N VAL A 56 -8.29 -8.34 -9.65
CA VAL A 56 -9.18 -7.57 -8.79
C VAL A 56 -8.43 -7.07 -7.56
N ASP A 57 -7.64 -7.94 -6.96
CA ASP A 57 -6.86 -7.58 -5.77
C ASP A 57 -5.84 -6.49 -6.12
N CYS A 58 -5.23 -6.60 -7.29
CA CYS A 58 -4.26 -5.62 -7.74
C CYS A 58 -4.92 -4.24 -7.91
N LYS A 59 -6.11 -4.24 -8.51
CA LYS A 59 -6.85 -3.00 -8.68
C LYS A 59 -7.20 -2.38 -7.34
N GLU A 60 -7.65 -3.19 -6.41
CA GLU A 60 -8.01 -2.69 -5.09
C GLU A 60 -6.81 -2.12 -4.37
N LEU A 61 -5.69 -2.80 -4.47
CA LEU A 61 -4.48 -2.33 -3.84
C LEU A 61 -4.02 -1.01 -4.46
N LEU A 62 -4.18 -0.87 -5.77
CA LEU A 62 -3.83 0.37 -6.44
C LEU A 62 -4.67 1.54 -5.94
N ILE A 63 -5.96 1.30 -5.75
CA ILE A 63 -6.85 2.32 -5.22
C ILE A 63 -6.45 2.70 -3.81
N GLU A 64 -6.14 1.71 -2.99
CA GLU A 64 -5.73 1.99 -1.61
C GLU A 64 -4.41 2.73 -1.57
N ARG A 65 -3.53 2.43 -2.49
CA ARG A 65 -2.26 3.12 -2.56
C ARG A 65 -2.48 4.60 -2.89
N GLN A 66 -3.40 4.88 -3.80
CA GLN A 66 -3.71 6.25 -4.14
C GLN A 66 -4.29 7.01 -2.96
N ARG A 67 -5.14 6.34 -2.19
CA ARG A 67 -5.72 6.96 -1.01
C ARG A 67 -4.64 7.27 0.02
N LEU A 68 -3.71 6.35 0.19
CA LEU A 68 -2.63 6.55 1.13
C LEU A 68 -1.73 7.69 0.68
N GLU A 69 -1.45 7.78 -0.61
CA GLU A 69 -0.64 8.88 -1.13
C GLU A 69 -1.31 10.21 -0.85
N GLN A 70 -2.62 10.26 -1.05
CA GLN A 70 -3.35 11.50 -0.79
C GLN A 70 -3.30 11.85 0.68
N MET A 71 -3.42 10.86 1.55
CA MET A 71 -3.35 11.10 2.98
C MET A 71 -1.98 11.64 3.37
N VAL A 72 -0.92 11.09 2.79
CA VAL A 72 0.42 11.56 3.09
C VAL A 72 0.59 13.01 2.66
N LYS A 73 0.06 13.36 1.49
CA LYS A 73 0.15 14.72 1.02
C LYS A 73 -0.56 15.68 1.95
N GLU A 74 -1.70 15.26 2.45
CA GLU A 74 -2.45 16.10 3.36
C GLU A 74 -1.73 16.26 4.68
N LEU A 75 -1.15 15.20 5.17
CA LEU A 75 -0.39 15.30 6.42
C LEU A 75 0.79 16.22 6.26
N GLN A 76 1.47 16.14 5.13
CA GLN A 76 2.60 17.01 4.88
C GLN A 76 2.17 18.45 4.70
N ALA A 77 1.07 18.66 4.02
CA ALA A 77 0.57 20.01 3.82
C ALA A 77 0.19 20.66 5.14
N ASN A 78 -0.27 19.84 6.07
CA ASN A 78 -0.63 20.38 7.38
C ASN A 78 0.56 20.47 8.32
N GLY A 79 1.71 20.06 7.88
CA GLY A 79 2.89 20.11 8.70
C GLY A 79 2.94 19.10 9.81
N GLU A 80 1.99 18.20 9.84
CA GLU A 80 1.93 17.27 10.93
C GLU A 80 3.06 16.33 10.98
N ILE A 81 3.57 15.96 9.88
CA ILE A 81 4.60 15.07 9.79
C ILE A 81 5.82 15.48 10.43
N GLU A 82 6.15 16.68 10.33
CA GLU A 82 7.37 17.15 10.89
C GLU A 82 7.31 17.20 12.38
N GLN A 83 6.12 17.11 12.90
CA GLN A 83 5.96 17.20 14.30
C GLN A 83 5.96 15.89 14.96
N ASP A 84 5.94 14.85 14.22
CA ASP A 84 5.92 13.54 14.80
C ASP A 84 6.94 13.32 15.84
N LYS A 85 8.10 13.79 15.58
CA LYS A 85 9.14 13.56 16.51
C LYS A 85 8.92 14.30 17.78
N ASP A 86 8.23 15.37 17.74
CA ASP A 86 8.04 16.07 18.86
C ASP A 86 6.73 15.98 19.34
N TYR A 87 5.91 15.08 18.87
CA TYR A 87 4.74 15.20 19.08
C TYR A 87 4.08 14.72 20.14
N SER A 88 4.62 13.96 20.75
CA SER A 88 4.02 13.51 21.74
C SER A 88 2.98 14.45 22.22
N GLY A 89 3.21 15.49 22.62
CA GLY A 89 2.22 16.36 23.11
C GLY A 89 1.67 17.27 22.09
N GLY A 90 2.51 17.66 21.23
CA GLY A 90 2.14 18.64 20.24
C GLY A 90 1.02 18.26 19.36
N PHE A 91 0.97 17.01 19.07
CA PHE A 91 -0.06 16.52 18.19
C PHE A 91 -1.43 16.72 18.79
N ALA A 92 -1.56 16.34 20.04
CA ALA A 92 -2.82 16.45 20.70
C ALA A 92 -3.27 17.89 20.78
N GLU A 93 -2.35 18.76 21.01
CA GLU A 93 -2.67 20.15 21.07
C GLU A 93 -3.19 20.67 19.78
N LYS A 94 -2.59 20.26 18.70
CA LYS A 94 -3.00 20.68 17.43
C LYS A 94 -4.41 20.33 17.18
N PHE A 95 -4.79 19.17 17.55
CA PHE A 95 -6.12 18.73 17.30
C PHE A 95 -7.12 19.28 18.26
N SER A 96 -6.70 19.73 19.34
CA SER A 96 -7.64 20.27 20.27
C SER A 96 -8.00 21.69 19.96
N LYS A 97 -7.31 22.30 19.03
CA LYS A 97 -7.68 23.61 18.70
C LYS A 97 -8.85 23.68 17.84
#